data_d7a044603f9b36d06e39705191c96448
#
_entry.id   d7a044603f9b36d06e39705191c96448
#
_cell.length_a   1.000
_cell.length_b   1.000
_cell.length_c   1.000
_cell.angle_alpha   90.00
_cell.angle_beta   90.00
_cell.angle_gamma   90.00
#
_symmetry.space_group_name_H-M   'P 1'
#
loop_
_entity.id
_entity.type
_entity.pdbx_description
1 polymer ?
#
loop_
_entity_poly.entity_id
_entity_poly.type
_entity_poly.pdbx_seq_one_letter_code
_entity_poly.pdbx_strand_id
1 'polypeptide(L)'
;MVESVASAFALDCIDTPIRRQFRCRTERNVWVTSTTKIGTDAKFLKFIDSKKTKDVYYSTSSWLDPIHLPRLREKTNHYPILLDHDVVFDIDVAPFSLQNIERARKYALEIFRVMNGMKMYQFHYVAFSGSKGFHLVYKDLAREKFSIPNPKKREERVREERHALVDALISMGCIFDTKITADTRRIIRVPGTFHGTTGWACTLLAMDVFMQPTKNWVHSIEKKVDAVGLPRWKRKKKTRLVQQKKVVEEGQPLLQINSRVSGTKQHHCLALVLNNQESPGAQVVKLRTIMLNECLPVAVQWVEEGKRYVLFPISKERAFVKKFLHAYQQKSLLNQFERLDHFWFNLPHEPNSIEIILNDKEVDSCFSRPHFEAMCKIVELHHVIESEVWMGNESPMLRVVVIE
;
A
#
# COMPACT_ATOMS: atom_id res chain seq x y z
N MET A 1 -6.27 -36.46 -2.60
CA MET A 1 -5.93 -35.04 -2.95
C MET A 1 -4.88 -34.57 -1.98
N VAL A 2 -3.87 -33.87 -2.47
CA VAL A 2 -2.84 -33.29 -1.59
C VAL A 2 -3.45 -32.16 -0.78
N GLU A 3 -3.35 -32.18 0.55
CA GLU A 3 -4.01 -31.21 1.46
C GLU A 3 -3.66 -29.73 1.19
N SER A 4 -2.56 -29.48 0.48
CA SER A 4 -2.09 -28.11 0.17
C SER A 4 -2.61 -27.54 -1.16
N VAL A 5 -3.41 -28.29 -1.92
CA VAL A 5 -3.90 -27.92 -3.26
C VAL A 5 -5.42 -27.89 -3.30
N ALA A 6 -5.95 -26.89 -3.98
CA ALA A 6 -7.38 -26.74 -4.27
C ALA A 6 -7.80 -27.64 -5.45
N SER A 7 -9.09 -27.90 -5.60
CA SER A 7 -9.62 -28.76 -6.67
C SER A 7 -9.34 -28.22 -8.08
N ALA A 8 -9.29 -26.90 -8.24
CA ALA A 8 -9.01 -26.20 -9.51
C ALA A 8 -7.54 -25.78 -9.64
N PHE A 9 -6.61 -26.70 -9.41
CA PHE A 9 -5.19 -26.44 -9.55
C PHE A 9 -4.69 -26.81 -10.95
N ALA A 10 -3.84 -25.95 -11.54
CA ALA A 10 -3.05 -26.24 -12.73
C ALA A 10 -1.82 -25.33 -12.81
N LEU A 11 -0.68 -25.87 -13.29
CA LEU A 11 0.52 -25.06 -13.55
C LEU A 11 0.42 -24.23 -14.83
N ASP A 12 -0.61 -24.39 -15.64
CA ASP A 12 -0.77 -23.73 -16.94
C ASP A 12 -0.82 -22.20 -16.85
N CYS A 13 -1.18 -21.66 -15.67
CA CYS A 13 -1.10 -20.22 -15.41
C CYS A 13 0.34 -19.71 -15.22
N ILE A 14 1.34 -20.58 -15.10
CA ILE A 14 2.75 -20.22 -14.92
C ILE A 14 3.50 -20.47 -16.22
N ASP A 15 3.93 -19.39 -16.88
CA ASP A 15 4.73 -19.53 -18.09
C ASP A 15 6.07 -20.21 -17.79
N THR A 16 6.40 -21.19 -18.64
CA THR A 16 7.66 -21.94 -18.56
C THR A 16 7.98 -22.43 -17.13
N PRO A 17 7.09 -23.21 -16.48
CA PRO A 17 7.30 -23.61 -15.09
C PRO A 17 8.63 -24.36 -14.87
N ILE A 18 9.14 -25.07 -15.87
CA ILE A 18 10.45 -25.77 -15.85
C ILE A 18 11.64 -24.79 -15.65
N ARG A 19 11.43 -23.48 -15.94
CA ARG A 19 12.42 -22.41 -15.77
C ARG A 19 12.19 -21.60 -14.49
N ARG A 20 11.19 -21.92 -13.70
CA ARG A 20 10.88 -21.24 -12.45
C ARG A 20 11.44 -22.00 -11.26
N GLN A 21 11.93 -21.28 -10.25
CA GLN A 21 12.29 -21.86 -8.97
C GLN A 21 11.02 -22.03 -8.14
N PHE A 22 10.75 -23.24 -7.66
CA PHE A 22 9.66 -23.52 -6.73
C PHE A 22 10.20 -23.60 -5.30
N ARG A 23 9.48 -22.99 -4.39
CA ARG A 23 9.79 -23.02 -2.96
C ARG A 23 8.52 -23.30 -2.16
N CYS A 24 8.66 -24.00 -1.07
CA CYS A 24 7.56 -24.19 -0.15
C CYS A 24 7.99 -23.86 1.28
N ARG A 25 7.01 -23.54 2.10
CA ARG A 25 7.16 -23.49 3.56
C ARG A 25 6.44 -24.70 4.13
N THR A 26 7.15 -25.48 4.93
CA THR A 26 6.59 -26.68 5.57
C THR A 26 5.70 -26.29 6.76
N GLU A 27 4.92 -27.24 7.28
CA GLU A 27 4.14 -27.07 8.52
C GLU A 27 5.02 -26.63 9.71
N ARG A 28 6.29 -27.05 9.73
CA ARG A 28 7.29 -26.63 10.74
C ARG A 28 7.90 -25.23 10.45
N ASN A 29 7.33 -24.48 9.51
CA ASN A 29 7.81 -23.16 9.04
C ASN A 29 9.24 -23.15 8.46
N VAL A 30 9.75 -24.29 7.98
CA VAL A 30 11.05 -24.38 7.29
C VAL A 30 10.86 -24.12 5.80
N TRP A 31 11.71 -23.28 5.23
CA TRP A 31 11.76 -23.04 3.80
C TRP A 31 12.52 -24.13 3.07
N VAL A 32 11.89 -24.70 2.05
CA VAL A 32 12.47 -25.74 1.19
C VAL A 32 12.38 -25.26 -0.26
N THR A 33 13.50 -25.34 -0.98
CA THR A 33 13.57 -25.09 -2.43
C THR A 33 13.53 -26.43 -3.17
N SER A 34 12.84 -26.48 -4.32
CA SER A 34 12.86 -27.67 -5.16
C SER A 34 14.27 -27.96 -5.66
N THR A 35 14.71 -29.21 -5.54
CA THR A 35 15.99 -29.71 -6.05
C THR A 35 15.87 -30.26 -7.48
N THR A 36 14.68 -30.28 -8.04
CA THR A 36 14.41 -30.75 -9.41
C THR A 36 13.60 -29.70 -10.17
N LYS A 37 13.78 -29.67 -11.49
CA LYS A 37 12.99 -28.81 -12.38
C LYS A 37 11.55 -29.32 -12.47
N ILE A 38 10.60 -28.46 -12.14
CA ILE A 38 9.17 -28.74 -12.15
C ILE A 38 8.57 -28.17 -13.43
N GLY A 39 8.08 -29.03 -14.29
CA GLY A 39 7.49 -28.64 -15.58
C GLY A 39 6.13 -29.29 -15.84
N THR A 40 5.63 -30.12 -14.91
CA THR A 40 4.34 -30.79 -15.02
C THR A 40 3.66 -30.84 -13.66
N ASP A 41 2.33 -30.91 -13.65
CA ASP A 41 1.52 -31.03 -12.42
C ASP A 41 1.94 -32.27 -11.59
N ALA A 42 2.23 -33.38 -12.23
CA ALA A 42 2.68 -34.60 -11.53
C ALA A 42 3.98 -34.38 -10.73
N LYS A 43 4.96 -33.65 -11.33
CA LYS A 43 6.21 -33.31 -10.62
C LYS A 43 5.96 -32.29 -9.50
N PHE A 44 5.06 -31.34 -9.73
CA PHE A 44 4.69 -30.35 -8.74
C PHE A 44 3.99 -31.00 -7.54
N LEU A 45 2.99 -31.84 -7.78
CA LEU A 45 2.28 -32.58 -6.74
C LEU A 45 3.24 -33.47 -5.93
N LYS A 46 4.16 -34.17 -6.59
CA LYS A 46 5.21 -34.96 -5.92
C LYS A 46 6.10 -34.07 -5.01
N PHE A 47 6.45 -32.84 -5.46
CA PHE A 47 7.25 -31.93 -4.67
C PHE A 47 6.52 -31.47 -3.41
N ILE A 48 5.27 -31.04 -3.52
CA ILE A 48 4.51 -30.53 -2.39
C ILE A 48 4.12 -31.62 -1.39
N ASP A 49 3.73 -32.79 -1.87
CA ASP A 49 3.33 -33.91 -1.04
C ASP A 49 4.50 -34.46 -0.17
N SER A 50 5.68 -34.61 -0.80
CA SER A 50 6.88 -35.09 -0.10
C SER A 50 7.35 -34.20 1.06
N LYS A 51 6.86 -32.95 1.16
CA LYS A 51 7.37 -31.93 2.10
C LYS A 51 6.39 -31.53 3.20
N LYS A 52 5.15 -32.05 3.21
CA LYS A 52 4.07 -31.57 4.12
C LYS A 52 3.98 -30.06 4.08
N THR A 53 3.63 -29.54 2.91
CA THR A 53 3.72 -28.12 2.62
C THR A 53 2.57 -27.34 3.22
N LYS A 54 2.89 -26.19 3.80
CA LYS A 54 1.94 -25.20 4.31
C LYS A 54 1.64 -24.09 3.29
N ASP A 55 2.68 -23.61 2.62
CA ASP A 55 2.62 -22.54 1.62
C ASP A 55 3.51 -22.90 0.43
N VAL A 56 3.09 -22.60 -0.77
CA VAL A 56 3.85 -22.90 -2.00
C VAL A 56 3.98 -21.68 -2.88
N TYR A 57 5.18 -21.45 -3.41
CA TYR A 57 5.56 -20.27 -4.17
C TYR A 57 6.37 -20.65 -5.40
N TYR A 58 6.34 -19.80 -6.41
CA TYR A 58 7.22 -19.86 -7.56
C TYR A 58 7.91 -18.52 -7.80
N SER A 59 9.08 -18.52 -8.47
CA SER A 59 9.83 -17.30 -8.77
C SER A 59 9.13 -16.47 -9.84
N THR A 60 9.07 -15.14 -9.62
CA THR A 60 8.58 -14.18 -10.62
C THR A 60 9.45 -14.13 -11.87
N SER A 61 10.68 -14.64 -11.79
CA SER A 61 11.65 -14.74 -12.89
C SER A 61 11.79 -16.15 -13.40
N SER A 62 12.06 -16.27 -14.71
CA SER A 62 12.54 -17.49 -15.38
C SER A 62 14.06 -17.48 -15.48
N TRP A 63 14.68 -18.62 -15.16
CA TRP A 63 16.14 -18.79 -15.11
C TRP A 63 16.58 -19.95 -15.99
N LEU A 64 17.78 -19.84 -16.55
CA LEU A 64 18.38 -20.97 -17.29
C LEU A 64 18.58 -22.18 -16.37
N ASP A 65 19.06 -21.93 -15.15
CA ASP A 65 19.08 -22.91 -14.07
C ASP A 65 18.31 -22.38 -12.84
N PRO A 66 17.05 -22.78 -12.63
CA PRO A 66 16.24 -22.33 -11.51
C PRO A 66 16.60 -23.04 -10.18
N ILE A 67 17.40 -24.12 -10.22
CA ILE A 67 17.71 -24.93 -9.03
C ILE A 67 18.84 -24.31 -8.22
N HIS A 68 19.93 -23.93 -8.89
CA HIS A 68 21.15 -23.44 -8.24
C HIS A 68 21.23 -21.91 -8.27
N LEU A 69 20.15 -21.23 -7.81
CA LEU A 69 20.16 -19.78 -7.72
C LEU A 69 20.87 -19.33 -6.44
N PRO A 70 21.99 -18.61 -6.53
CA PRO A 70 22.65 -18.03 -5.38
C PRO A 70 21.78 -16.96 -4.75
N ARG A 71 21.95 -16.72 -3.45
CA ARG A 71 21.31 -15.57 -2.77
C ARG A 71 21.86 -14.27 -3.34
N LEU A 72 21.06 -13.23 -3.38
CA LEU A 72 21.43 -11.91 -3.95
C LEU A 72 22.72 -11.32 -3.33
N ARG A 73 22.99 -11.64 -2.07
CA ARG A 73 24.17 -11.19 -1.30
C ARG A 73 25.37 -12.12 -1.38
N GLU A 74 25.18 -13.27 -2.03
CA GLU A 74 26.24 -14.27 -2.15
C GLU A 74 27.23 -13.86 -3.25
N LYS A 75 28.50 -13.70 -2.89
CA LYS A 75 29.56 -13.50 -3.86
C LYS A 75 29.74 -14.79 -4.65
N THR A 76 29.36 -14.80 -5.91
CA THR A 76 29.48 -15.96 -6.79
C THR A 76 30.27 -15.57 -8.03
N ASN A 77 31.12 -16.50 -8.50
CA ASN A 77 31.82 -16.33 -9.78
C ASN A 77 30.90 -16.61 -10.99
N HIS A 78 29.74 -17.22 -10.76
CA HIS A 78 28.78 -17.55 -11.82
C HIS A 78 27.47 -16.82 -11.57
N TYR A 79 27.19 -15.80 -12.40
CA TYR A 79 25.91 -15.12 -12.38
C TYR A 79 24.84 -15.98 -13.04
N PRO A 80 23.68 -16.16 -12.41
CA PRO A 80 22.58 -16.89 -13.01
C PRO A 80 22.02 -16.13 -14.21
N ILE A 81 21.65 -16.87 -15.24
CA ILE A 81 21.13 -16.31 -16.49
C ILE A 81 19.63 -16.11 -16.37
N LEU A 82 19.21 -14.86 -16.27
CA LEU A 82 17.82 -14.45 -16.30
C LEU A 82 17.29 -14.56 -17.74
N LEU A 83 16.20 -15.30 -17.92
CA LEU A 83 15.55 -15.49 -19.22
C LEU A 83 14.33 -14.60 -19.40
N ASP A 84 13.59 -14.36 -18.31
CA ASP A 84 12.38 -13.55 -18.28
C ASP A 84 12.08 -13.09 -16.86
N HIS A 85 11.26 -12.04 -16.73
CA HIS A 85 10.75 -11.56 -15.45
C HIS A 85 9.33 -11.02 -15.59
N ASP A 86 8.36 -11.72 -15.00
CA ASP A 86 7.00 -11.24 -14.95
C ASP A 86 6.90 -9.95 -14.11
N VAL A 87 6.10 -9.01 -14.56
CA VAL A 87 5.77 -7.83 -13.76
C VAL A 87 4.64 -8.22 -12.82
N VAL A 88 4.97 -8.36 -11.55
CA VAL A 88 4.04 -8.82 -10.52
C VAL A 88 3.76 -7.71 -9.53
N PHE A 89 2.48 -7.44 -9.31
CA PHE A 89 2.00 -6.56 -8.25
C PHE A 89 1.36 -7.41 -7.15
N ASP A 90 1.88 -7.27 -5.94
CA ASP A 90 1.29 -7.84 -4.74
C ASP A 90 0.58 -6.73 -3.95
N ILE A 91 -0.72 -6.85 -3.84
CA ILE A 91 -1.58 -5.83 -3.25
C ILE A 91 -2.25 -6.41 -2.01
N ASP A 92 -1.73 -6.10 -0.84
CA ASP A 92 -2.19 -6.63 0.43
C ASP A 92 -2.73 -5.52 1.35
N VAL A 93 -3.92 -5.72 1.91
CA VAL A 93 -4.51 -4.82 2.91
C VAL A 93 -4.86 -5.59 4.18
N ALA A 94 -4.08 -5.38 5.23
CA ALA A 94 -4.29 -6.02 6.53
C ALA A 94 -5.34 -5.26 7.39
N PRO A 95 -5.99 -5.96 8.34
CA PRO A 95 -6.05 -7.41 8.56
C PRO A 95 -6.95 -8.14 7.55
N PHE A 96 -6.92 -9.48 7.55
CA PHE A 96 -7.81 -10.33 6.75
C PHE A 96 -9.28 -10.05 7.10
N SER A 97 -10.04 -9.47 6.18
CA SER A 97 -11.45 -9.14 6.32
C SER A 97 -12.09 -8.83 4.96
N LEU A 98 -13.40 -9.00 4.84
CA LEU A 98 -14.12 -8.72 3.59
C LEU A 98 -13.89 -7.29 3.09
N GLN A 99 -13.85 -6.31 4.00
CA GLN A 99 -13.67 -4.91 3.64
C GLN A 99 -12.26 -4.61 3.13
N ASN A 100 -11.25 -5.22 3.74
CA ASN A 100 -9.87 -5.01 3.33
C ASN A 100 -9.56 -5.75 2.02
N ILE A 101 -10.16 -6.93 1.79
CA ILE A 101 -10.10 -7.60 0.47
C ILE A 101 -10.75 -6.70 -0.60
N GLU A 102 -11.91 -6.10 -0.32
CA GLU A 102 -12.54 -5.15 -1.26
C GLU A 102 -11.69 -3.90 -1.50
N ARG A 103 -11.01 -3.41 -0.48
CA ARG A 103 -10.06 -2.29 -0.63
C ARG A 103 -8.86 -2.69 -1.49
N ALA A 104 -8.27 -3.85 -1.22
CA ALA A 104 -7.18 -4.39 -2.04
C ALA A 104 -7.61 -4.59 -3.50
N ARG A 105 -8.86 -5.06 -3.73
CA ARG A 105 -9.42 -5.18 -5.08
C ARG A 105 -9.50 -3.84 -5.80
N LYS A 106 -9.92 -2.78 -5.12
CA LYS A 106 -9.97 -1.43 -5.71
C LYS A 106 -8.57 -0.95 -6.11
N TYR A 107 -7.57 -1.12 -5.26
CA TYR A 107 -6.18 -0.79 -5.60
C TYR A 107 -5.66 -1.62 -6.78
N ALA A 108 -5.97 -2.91 -6.81
CA ALA A 108 -5.63 -3.78 -7.92
C ALA A 108 -6.29 -3.33 -9.24
N LEU A 109 -7.54 -2.88 -9.20
CA LEU A 109 -8.25 -2.32 -10.37
C LEU A 109 -7.62 -1.00 -10.86
N GLU A 110 -7.12 -0.17 -9.96
CA GLU A 110 -6.41 1.06 -10.34
C GLU A 110 -5.11 0.73 -11.09
N ILE A 111 -4.31 -0.20 -10.55
CA ILE A 111 -3.10 -0.68 -11.24
C ILE A 111 -3.46 -1.29 -12.59
N PHE A 112 -4.51 -2.12 -12.65
CA PHE A 112 -4.96 -2.75 -13.89
C PHE A 112 -5.31 -1.70 -14.96
N ARG A 113 -6.02 -0.62 -14.60
CA ARG A 113 -6.38 0.46 -15.53
C ARG A 113 -5.14 1.18 -16.07
N VAL A 114 -4.19 1.51 -15.21
CA VAL A 114 -2.95 2.19 -15.60
C VAL A 114 -2.10 1.29 -16.48
N MET A 115 -1.88 0.04 -16.09
CA MET A 115 -1.04 -0.91 -16.82
C MET A 115 -1.61 -1.26 -18.20
N ASN A 116 -2.92 -1.32 -18.36
CA ASN A 116 -3.55 -1.57 -19.67
C ASN A 116 -3.35 -0.42 -20.68
N GLY A 117 -3.02 0.78 -20.20
CA GLY A 117 -2.57 1.88 -21.05
C GLY A 117 -1.12 1.74 -21.54
N MET A 118 -0.31 0.85 -20.96
CA MET A 118 1.09 0.66 -21.26
C MET A 118 1.31 -0.49 -22.22
N LYS A 119 1.43 -0.19 -23.54
CA LYS A 119 1.55 -1.19 -24.62
C LYS A 119 2.71 -2.20 -24.49
N MET A 120 3.73 -1.88 -23.68
CA MET A 120 4.87 -2.76 -23.43
C MET A 120 4.60 -3.89 -22.43
N TYR A 121 3.43 -3.89 -21.78
CA TYR A 121 3.03 -4.90 -20.83
C TYR A 121 1.72 -5.54 -21.26
N GLN A 122 1.66 -6.86 -21.21
CA GLN A 122 0.46 -7.63 -21.49
C GLN A 122 -0.09 -8.25 -20.20
N PHE A 123 -1.34 -7.97 -19.90
CA PHE A 123 -2.02 -8.63 -18.79
C PHE A 123 -2.00 -10.16 -18.97
N HIS A 124 -1.62 -10.87 -17.91
CA HIS A 124 -1.58 -12.33 -17.91
C HIS A 124 -2.71 -12.91 -17.06
N TYR A 125 -2.70 -12.64 -15.76
CA TYR A 125 -3.79 -13.04 -14.88
C TYR A 125 -3.88 -12.17 -13.62
N VAL A 126 -5.04 -12.28 -12.95
CA VAL A 126 -5.25 -11.82 -11.58
C VAL A 126 -5.64 -13.00 -10.71
N ALA A 127 -5.07 -13.05 -9.49
CA ALA A 127 -5.42 -14.05 -8.50
C ALA A 127 -5.74 -13.39 -7.15
N PHE A 128 -6.75 -13.89 -6.47
CA PHE A 128 -6.92 -13.65 -5.04
C PHE A 128 -5.84 -14.42 -4.29
N SER A 129 -5.10 -13.78 -3.39
CA SER A 129 -3.92 -14.39 -2.72
C SER A 129 -4.23 -15.50 -1.72
N GLY A 130 -5.52 -15.78 -1.47
CA GLY A 130 -5.97 -16.68 -0.41
C GLY A 130 -5.99 -16.02 0.98
N SER A 131 -5.72 -14.73 1.08
CA SER A 131 -5.73 -13.98 2.34
C SER A 131 -6.28 -12.57 2.15
N LYS A 132 -5.47 -11.55 2.17
CA LYS A 132 -5.88 -10.15 2.31
C LYS A 132 -5.67 -9.31 1.05
N GLY A 133 -5.38 -9.94 -0.09
CA GLY A 133 -5.04 -9.20 -1.29
C GLY A 133 -5.08 -9.96 -2.59
N PHE A 134 -4.41 -9.39 -3.58
CA PHE A 134 -4.42 -9.85 -4.97
C PHE A 134 -3.01 -9.83 -5.54
N HIS A 135 -2.76 -10.76 -6.45
CA HIS A 135 -1.63 -10.74 -7.34
C HIS A 135 -2.09 -10.38 -8.74
N LEU A 136 -1.56 -9.31 -9.34
CA LEU A 136 -1.70 -9.03 -10.75
C LEU A 136 -0.39 -9.38 -11.44
N VAL A 137 -0.47 -10.13 -12.52
CA VAL A 137 0.69 -10.58 -13.28
C VAL A 137 0.60 -10.11 -14.73
N TYR A 138 1.68 -9.49 -15.21
CA TYR A 138 1.82 -9.03 -16.57
C TYR A 138 3.08 -9.60 -17.20
N LYS A 139 3.05 -9.79 -18.52
CA LYS A 139 4.19 -10.14 -19.34
C LYS A 139 4.88 -8.88 -19.84
N ASP A 140 6.19 -8.91 -19.84
CA ASP A 140 7.01 -7.86 -20.44
C ASP A 140 7.26 -8.17 -21.92
N LEU A 141 6.75 -7.33 -22.80
CA LEU A 141 6.88 -7.51 -24.24
C LEU A 141 8.19 -6.91 -24.80
N ALA A 142 8.88 -6.07 -24.05
CA ALA A 142 10.17 -5.52 -24.42
C ALA A 142 11.28 -6.54 -24.13
N ARG A 143 11.67 -7.32 -25.16
CA ARG A 143 12.55 -8.49 -25.01
C ARG A 143 14.04 -8.18 -25.04
N GLU A 144 14.45 -6.99 -25.50
CA GLU A 144 15.85 -6.60 -25.74
C GLU A 144 16.71 -6.74 -24.49
N LYS A 145 16.18 -6.36 -23.33
CA LYS A 145 16.88 -6.44 -22.04
C LYS A 145 17.26 -7.88 -21.65
N PHE A 146 16.43 -8.86 -22.05
CA PHE A 146 16.69 -10.27 -21.78
C PHE A 146 17.69 -10.90 -22.75
N SER A 147 18.08 -10.19 -23.81
CA SER A 147 19.09 -10.61 -24.79
C SER A 147 20.49 -10.06 -24.49
N ILE A 148 20.66 -9.23 -23.45
CA ILE A 148 21.98 -8.71 -23.06
C ILE A 148 22.92 -9.89 -22.74
N PRO A 149 24.07 -10.02 -23.40
CA PRO A 149 24.95 -11.21 -23.27
C PRO A 149 25.51 -11.40 -21.85
N ASN A 150 25.86 -10.30 -21.15
CA ASN A 150 26.40 -10.36 -19.80
C ASN A 150 25.26 -10.57 -18.79
N PRO A 151 25.22 -11.71 -18.05
CA PRO A 151 24.12 -12.04 -17.14
C PRO A 151 23.91 -11.01 -16.02
N LYS A 152 25.00 -10.43 -15.50
CA LYS A 152 24.93 -9.42 -14.45
C LYS A 152 24.29 -8.14 -14.97
N LYS A 153 24.78 -7.61 -16.11
CA LYS A 153 24.23 -6.41 -16.75
C LYS A 153 22.77 -6.60 -17.16
N ARG A 154 22.42 -7.84 -17.61
CA ARG A 154 21.03 -8.21 -17.94
C ARG A 154 20.11 -8.07 -16.74
N GLU A 155 20.48 -8.67 -15.61
CA GLU A 155 19.68 -8.60 -14.38
C GLU A 155 19.60 -7.16 -13.83
N GLU A 156 20.71 -6.42 -13.84
CA GLU A 156 20.77 -5.00 -13.46
C GLU A 156 19.82 -4.16 -14.31
N ARG A 157 19.86 -4.31 -15.63
CA ARG A 157 18.98 -3.58 -16.56
C ARG A 157 17.50 -3.86 -16.31
N VAL A 158 17.13 -5.12 -16.11
CA VAL A 158 15.75 -5.49 -15.77
C VAL A 158 15.32 -4.83 -14.46
N ARG A 159 16.15 -4.82 -13.44
CA ARG A 159 15.85 -4.20 -12.16
C ARG A 159 15.70 -2.68 -12.27
N GLU A 160 16.56 -2.00 -13.02
CA GLU A 160 16.44 -0.56 -13.28
C GLU A 160 15.10 -0.21 -13.92
N GLU A 161 14.71 -0.94 -14.96
CA GLU A 161 13.41 -0.73 -15.61
C GLU A 161 12.21 -1.03 -14.69
N ARG A 162 12.33 -2.01 -13.79
CA ARG A 162 11.30 -2.29 -12.78
C ARG A 162 11.21 -1.19 -11.73
N HIS A 163 12.34 -0.63 -11.30
CA HIS A 163 12.33 0.52 -10.41
C HIS A 163 11.67 1.73 -11.08
N ALA A 164 12.03 2.04 -12.31
CA ALA A 164 11.40 3.13 -13.07
C ALA A 164 9.87 2.93 -13.23
N LEU A 165 9.42 1.69 -13.49
CA LEU A 165 7.98 1.38 -13.53
C LEU A 165 7.31 1.57 -12.17
N VAL A 166 7.95 1.10 -11.10
CA VAL A 166 7.44 1.27 -9.71
C VAL A 166 7.29 2.75 -9.39
N ASP A 167 8.32 3.56 -9.67
CA ASP A 167 8.30 5.01 -9.40
C ASP A 167 7.21 5.71 -10.20
N ALA A 168 7.03 5.35 -11.48
CA ALA A 168 5.95 5.88 -12.31
C ALA A 168 4.56 5.53 -11.74
N LEU A 169 4.33 4.29 -11.31
CA LEU A 169 3.05 3.87 -10.75
C LEU A 169 2.77 4.52 -9.39
N ILE A 170 3.80 4.69 -8.56
CA ILE A 170 3.68 5.42 -7.29
C ILE A 170 3.29 6.87 -7.55
N SER A 171 3.93 7.53 -8.52
CA SER A 171 3.60 8.91 -8.89
C SER A 171 2.16 9.07 -9.38
N MET A 172 1.57 8.01 -9.96
CA MET A 172 0.15 7.94 -10.34
C MET A 172 -0.77 7.55 -9.18
N GLY A 173 -0.25 7.37 -7.96
CA GLY A 173 -1.04 7.03 -6.76
C GLY A 173 -1.37 5.54 -6.60
N CYS A 174 -0.75 4.64 -7.34
CA CYS A 174 -0.96 3.21 -7.21
C CYS A 174 -0.38 2.66 -5.89
N ILE A 175 -1.09 1.74 -5.25
CA ILE A 175 -0.72 1.17 -3.93
C ILE A 175 -0.47 -0.33 -4.07
N PHE A 176 0.77 -0.78 -3.82
CA PHE A 176 1.19 -2.19 -3.87
C PHE A 176 2.52 -2.40 -3.13
N ASP A 177 2.96 -3.66 -2.93
CA ASP A 177 4.31 -3.95 -2.41
C ASP A 177 5.36 -3.75 -3.51
N THR A 178 6.05 -2.61 -3.45
CA THR A 178 7.07 -2.19 -4.42
C THR A 178 8.26 -3.15 -4.51
N LYS A 179 8.57 -3.86 -3.42
CA LYS A 179 9.71 -4.78 -3.36
C LYS A 179 9.52 -6.02 -4.24
N ILE A 180 8.27 -6.48 -4.38
CA ILE A 180 7.96 -7.65 -5.21
C ILE A 180 8.15 -7.34 -6.68
N THR A 181 7.68 -6.19 -7.13
CA THR A 181 7.76 -5.78 -8.52
C THR A 181 9.20 -5.51 -8.97
N ALA A 182 10.03 -4.91 -8.11
CA ALA A 182 11.38 -4.48 -8.47
C ALA A 182 12.46 -5.57 -8.36
N ASP A 183 12.25 -6.59 -7.53
CA ASP A 183 13.27 -7.60 -7.21
C ASP A 183 13.09 -8.88 -8.03
N THR A 184 14.05 -9.16 -8.92
CA THR A 184 14.08 -10.34 -9.80
C THR A 184 14.16 -11.69 -9.06
N ARG A 185 14.45 -11.68 -7.76
CA ARG A 185 14.57 -12.91 -6.92
C ARG A 185 13.33 -13.17 -6.07
N ARG A 186 12.25 -12.46 -6.33
CA ARG A 186 11.00 -12.63 -5.60
C ARG A 186 10.24 -13.87 -6.03
N ILE A 187 9.44 -14.31 -5.09
CA ILE A 187 8.55 -15.45 -5.27
C ILE A 187 7.12 -15.00 -4.95
N ILE A 188 6.17 -15.57 -5.64
CA ILE A 188 4.75 -15.32 -5.47
C ILE A 188 4.02 -16.64 -5.25
N ARG A 189 2.88 -16.63 -4.57
CA ARG A 189 2.12 -17.86 -4.29
C ARG A 189 1.63 -18.50 -5.59
N VAL A 190 1.76 -19.81 -5.65
CA VAL A 190 1.24 -20.62 -6.76
C VAL A 190 -0.29 -20.62 -6.71
N PRO A 191 -0.99 -20.16 -7.77
CA PRO A 191 -2.44 -20.29 -7.86
C PRO A 191 -2.89 -21.76 -7.72
N GLY A 192 -4.06 -21.98 -7.11
CA GLY A 192 -4.56 -23.30 -6.79
C GLY A 192 -3.98 -23.90 -5.51
N THR A 193 -3.09 -23.21 -4.77
CA THR A 193 -2.59 -23.68 -3.47
C THR A 193 -3.24 -22.92 -2.31
N PHE A 194 -3.41 -23.59 -1.17
CA PHE A 194 -3.99 -22.97 0.01
C PHE A 194 -2.99 -22.06 0.73
N HIS A 195 -3.49 -20.95 1.24
CA HIS A 195 -2.70 -20.06 2.09
C HIS A 195 -2.55 -20.67 3.49
N GLY A 196 -1.32 -20.85 3.93
CA GLY A 196 -1.00 -21.63 5.14
C GLY A 196 -1.51 -21.06 6.47
N THR A 197 -1.94 -19.79 6.50
CA THR A 197 -2.49 -19.18 7.73
C THR A 197 -4.02 -19.10 7.69
N THR A 198 -4.59 -18.82 6.53
CA THR A 198 -6.05 -18.65 6.39
C THR A 198 -6.76 -19.93 5.98
N GLY A 199 -6.07 -20.86 5.32
CA GLY A 199 -6.66 -22.06 4.72
C GLY A 199 -7.49 -21.78 3.45
N TRP A 200 -7.47 -20.56 2.91
CA TRP A 200 -8.16 -20.21 1.68
C TRP A 200 -7.27 -20.43 0.46
N ALA A 201 -7.86 -20.86 -0.66
CA ALA A 201 -7.12 -21.05 -1.89
C ALA A 201 -6.68 -19.75 -2.53
N CYS A 202 -5.44 -19.69 -3.02
CA CYS A 202 -5.01 -18.68 -3.97
C CYS A 202 -5.71 -19.00 -5.30
N THR A 203 -6.66 -18.15 -5.71
CA THR A 203 -7.61 -18.48 -6.79
C THR A 203 -7.47 -17.52 -7.94
N LEU A 204 -7.27 -18.05 -9.16
CA LEU A 204 -7.36 -17.27 -10.38
C LEU A 204 -8.78 -16.73 -10.53
N LEU A 205 -8.90 -15.47 -10.88
CA LEU A 205 -10.17 -14.82 -11.10
C LEU A 205 -10.33 -14.47 -12.59
N ALA A 206 -11.45 -14.84 -13.16
CA ALA A 206 -11.85 -14.30 -14.45
C ALA A 206 -12.08 -12.79 -14.33
N MET A 207 -11.82 -12.03 -15.39
CA MET A 207 -11.90 -10.56 -15.34
C MET A 207 -13.28 -10.03 -15.00
N ASP A 208 -14.33 -10.67 -15.48
CA ASP A 208 -15.72 -10.34 -15.15
C ASP A 208 -16.03 -10.53 -13.66
N VAL A 209 -15.46 -11.56 -13.03
CA VAL A 209 -15.55 -11.82 -11.59
C VAL A 209 -14.73 -10.79 -10.80
N PHE A 210 -13.49 -10.52 -11.23
CA PHE A 210 -12.61 -9.54 -10.58
C PHE A 210 -13.19 -8.12 -10.59
N MET A 211 -13.90 -7.74 -11.67
CA MET A 211 -14.57 -6.44 -11.77
C MET A 211 -15.74 -6.30 -10.80
N GLN A 212 -16.34 -7.39 -10.35
CA GLN A 212 -17.46 -7.35 -9.41
C GLN A 212 -17.01 -7.09 -7.97
N PRO A 213 -17.85 -6.49 -7.12
CA PRO A 213 -17.59 -6.36 -5.69
C PRO A 213 -17.24 -7.70 -5.02
N THR A 214 -16.25 -7.72 -4.15
CA THR A 214 -15.74 -8.93 -3.47
C THR A 214 -16.86 -9.74 -2.80
N LYS A 215 -17.87 -9.10 -2.26
CA LYS A 215 -19.03 -9.77 -1.61
C LYS A 215 -19.77 -10.75 -2.51
N ASN A 216 -19.71 -10.54 -3.82
CA ASN A 216 -20.46 -11.34 -4.79
C ASN A 216 -19.81 -12.70 -5.08
N TRP A 217 -18.49 -12.80 -4.95
CA TRP A 217 -17.73 -13.99 -5.35
C TRP A 217 -16.86 -14.62 -4.25
N VAL A 218 -16.49 -13.86 -3.20
CA VAL A 218 -15.53 -14.33 -2.18
C VAL A 218 -15.99 -15.62 -1.48
N HIS A 219 -17.30 -15.88 -1.43
CA HIS A 219 -17.86 -17.07 -0.79
C HIS A 219 -17.67 -18.34 -1.62
N SER A 220 -17.44 -18.23 -2.94
CA SER A 220 -17.17 -19.35 -3.83
C SER A 220 -15.71 -19.81 -3.79
N ILE A 221 -14.82 -19.06 -3.16
CA ILE A 221 -13.41 -19.44 -3.01
C ILE A 221 -13.31 -20.73 -2.18
N GLU A 222 -12.56 -21.70 -2.69
CA GLU A 222 -12.32 -22.95 -2.02
C GLU A 222 -11.50 -22.76 -0.73
N LYS A 223 -11.81 -23.56 0.27
CA LYS A 223 -11.21 -23.44 1.62
C LYS A 223 -10.96 -24.82 2.20
N LYS A 224 -9.92 -24.93 3.04
CA LYS A 224 -9.74 -26.08 3.91
C LYS A 224 -10.85 -26.18 4.94
N VAL A 225 -11.05 -27.34 5.50
CA VAL A 225 -12.07 -27.58 6.56
C VAL A 225 -11.83 -26.69 7.79
N ASP A 226 -10.58 -26.49 8.15
CA ASP A 226 -10.12 -25.68 9.28
C ASP A 226 -9.82 -24.22 8.92
N ALA A 227 -10.24 -23.77 7.74
CA ALA A 227 -9.98 -22.42 7.26
C ALA A 227 -10.53 -21.34 8.19
N VAL A 228 -9.76 -20.27 8.34
CA VAL A 228 -10.17 -19.11 9.11
C VAL A 228 -11.43 -18.49 8.50
N GLY A 229 -12.47 -18.32 9.30
CA GLY A 229 -13.69 -17.63 8.86
C GLY A 229 -13.37 -16.20 8.42
N LEU A 230 -14.05 -15.72 7.36
CA LEU A 230 -13.89 -14.36 6.90
C LEU A 230 -14.53 -13.40 7.93
N PRO A 231 -13.75 -12.60 8.66
CA PRO A 231 -14.32 -11.69 9.64
C PRO A 231 -15.19 -10.66 8.91
N ARG A 232 -16.47 -10.66 9.22
CA ARG A 232 -17.28 -9.49 8.93
C ARG A 232 -16.87 -8.43 9.94
N TRP A 233 -16.57 -7.24 9.48
CA TRP A 233 -16.39 -6.12 10.38
C TRP A 233 -17.66 -6.00 11.21
N LYS A 234 -17.62 -6.48 12.46
CA LYS A 234 -18.59 -6.02 13.44
C LYS A 234 -18.26 -4.53 13.57
N ARG A 235 -19.15 -3.62 13.10
CA ARG A 235 -19.13 -2.25 13.59
C ARG A 235 -18.92 -2.41 15.09
N LYS A 236 -17.76 -1.99 15.61
CA LYS A 236 -17.59 -1.87 17.06
C LYS A 236 -18.85 -1.15 17.47
N LYS A 237 -19.74 -1.80 18.25
CA LYS A 237 -20.80 -1.07 18.92
C LYS A 237 -20.09 0.13 19.48
N LYS A 238 -20.44 1.34 19.02
CA LYS A 238 -19.93 2.57 19.63
C LYS A 238 -20.06 2.30 21.11
N THR A 239 -18.95 2.05 21.80
CA THR A 239 -18.92 2.17 23.23
C THR A 239 -19.39 3.59 23.39
N ARG A 240 -20.59 3.77 23.91
CA ARG A 240 -21.11 5.08 24.29
C ARG A 240 -20.06 5.65 25.23
N LEU A 241 -19.05 6.33 24.68
CA LEU A 241 -18.39 7.37 25.41
C LEU A 241 -19.56 8.27 25.81
N VAL A 242 -19.79 8.39 27.08
CA VAL A 242 -20.71 9.37 27.63
C VAL A 242 -20.27 10.70 27.04
N GLN A 243 -20.89 11.04 25.91
CA GLN A 243 -20.84 12.40 25.41
C GLN A 243 -21.54 13.20 26.46
N GLN A 244 -20.76 14.02 27.18
CA GLN A 244 -21.37 15.22 27.74
C GLN A 244 -22.04 15.89 26.53
N LYS A 245 -23.37 15.80 26.48
CA LYS A 245 -24.18 16.57 25.55
C LYS A 245 -23.88 18.04 25.83
N LYS A 246 -22.92 18.60 25.09
CA LYS A 246 -23.04 20.01 24.73
C LYS A 246 -24.24 20.04 23.81
N VAL A 247 -25.26 20.78 24.25
CA VAL A 247 -26.39 21.18 23.41
C VAL A 247 -25.77 21.85 22.20
N VAL A 248 -25.76 21.14 21.09
CA VAL A 248 -25.40 21.70 19.78
C VAL A 248 -26.68 22.33 19.30
N GLU A 249 -26.74 23.65 19.27
CA GLU A 249 -27.70 24.37 18.47
C GLU A 249 -27.72 23.76 17.06
N GLU A 250 -28.88 23.65 16.44
CA GLU A 250 -29.07 23.10 15.09
C GLU A 250 -28.14 23.79 14.09
N GLY A 251 -26.96 23.24 13.87
CA GLY A 251 -25.87 23.75 13.04
C GLY A 251 -25.32 22.66 12.15
N GLN A 252 -24.75 23.04 11.04
CA GLN A 252 -24.13 22.16 10.04
C GLN A 252 -23.16 21.12 10.64
N PRO A 253 -23.01 19.92 10.02
CA PRO A 253 -22.17 18.85 10.55
C PRO A 253 -20.71 19.30 10.69
N LEU A 254 -20.14 19.08 11.90
CA LEU A 254 -18.75 19.42 12.18
C LEU A 254 -17.80 18.47 11.44
N LEU A 255 -17.02 19.00 10.52
CA LEU A 255 -15.99 18.23 9.81
C LEU A 255 -14.71 18.15 10.66
N GLN A 256 -14.14 16.95 10.78
CA GLN A 256 -12.91 16.73 11.53
C GLN A 256 -11.90 15.90 10.72
N ILE A 257 -10.62 16.28 10.79
CA ILE A 257 -9.50 15.51 10.27
C ILE A 257 -8.81 14.75 11.41
N ASN A 258 -8.50 13.48 11.17
CA ASN A 258 -7.65 12.67 12.04
C ASN A 258 -6.19 12.82 11.66
N SER A 259 -5.30 13.00 12.63
CA SER A 259 -3.88 13.17 12.38
C SER A 259 -3.16 11.96 11.79
N ARG A 260 -3.74 10.77 11.86
CA ARG A 260 -3.11 9.55 11.33
C ARG A 260 -3.02 9.55 9.82
N VAL A 261 -1.82 9.28 9.33
CA VAL A 261 -1.54 9.09 7.91
C VAL A 261 -1.80 7.64 7.53
N SER A 262 -2.84 7.39 6.74
CA SER A 262 -3.25 6.03 6.32
C SER A 262 -2.17 5.39 5.45
N GLY A 263 -1.98 4.08 5.60
CA GLY A 263 -0.93 3.34 4.88
C GLY A 263 0.42 3.31 5.59
N THR A 264 0.63 4.16 6.60
CA THR A 264 1.82 4.14 7.45
C THR A 264 1.52 3.48 8.81
N LYS A 265 2.54 2.90 9.46
CA LYS A 265 2.31 2.23 10.74
C LYS A 265 2.19 3.21 11.91
N GLN A 266 2.87 4.35 11.87
CA GLN A 266 2.96 5.29 13.00
C GLN A 266 3.23 6.73 12.55
N HIS A 267 2.81 7.12 11.35
CA HIS A 267 2.97 8.49 10.87
C HIS A 267 1.70 9.31 11.06
N HIS A 268 1.91 10.61 11.30
CA HIS A 268 0.84 11.57 11.55
C HIS A 268 1.15 12.89 10.84
N CYS A 269 0.10 13.64 10.49
CA CYS A 269 0.26 15.05 10.10
C CYS A 269 0.53 15.91 11.34
N LEU A 270 1.02 17.13 11.13
CA LEU A 270 1.24 18.12 12.19
C LEU A 270 0.11 19.15 12.19
N ALA A 271 -0.20 19.68 13.36
CA ALA A 271 -1.16 20.76 13.52
C ALA A 271 -0.76 21.71 14.67
N LEU A 272 -1.18 22.95 14.56
CA LEU A 272 -1.05 23.99 15.58
C LEU A 272 -2.37 24.71 15.80
N VAL A 273 -2.64 25.09 17.03
CA VAL A 273 -3.71 26.02 17.39
C VAL A 273 -3.06 27.23 18.06
N LEU A 274 -3.13 28.38 17.43
CA LEU A 274 -2.53 29.62 17.91
C LEU A 274 -3.63 30.55 18.44
N ASN A 275 -3.40 31.18 19.59
CA ASN A 275 -4.30 32.17 20.12
C ASN A 275 -4.14 33.50 19.36
N ASN A 276 -5.23 34.17 19.08
CA ASN A 276 -5.26 35.39 18.25
C ASN A 276 -4.88 36.65 19.05
N GLN A 277 -3.93 36.54 20.00
CA GLN A 277 -3.47 37.68 20.81
C GLN A 277 -2.40 38.53 20.10
N GLU A 278 -1.80 38.01 19.03
CA GLU A 278 -0.77 38.68 18.22
C GLU A 278 -1.41 39.29 16.95
N SER A 279 -0.79 40.33 16.41
CA SER A 279 -1.26 40.88 15.14
C SER A 279 -1.21 39.86 14.00
N PRO A 280 -2.09 39.90 12.99
CA PRO A 280 -2.09 38.94 11.89
C PRO A 280 -0.72 38.82 11.18
N GLY A 281 -0.02 39.93 10.99
CA GLY A 281 1.32 39.94 10.40
C GLY A 281 2.37 39.20 11.25
N ALA A 282 2.34 39.40 12.57
CA ALA A 282 3.26 38.70 13.49
C ALA A 282 3.01 37.18 13.48
N GLN A 283 1.77 36.75 13.39
CA GLN A 283 1.42 35.34 13.31
C GLN A 283 1.90 34.69 12.00
N VAL A 284 1.80 35.38 10.87
CA VAL A 284 2.32 34.90 9.58
C VAL A 284 3.85 34.76 9.62
N VAL A 285 4.55 35.74 10.19
CA VAL A 285 6.02 35.68 10.36
C VAL A 285 6.41 34.50 11.26
N LYS A 286 5.70 34.31 12.37
CA LYS A 286 5.91 33.18 13.28
C LYS A 286 5.67 31.83 12.59
N LEU A 287 4.60 31.72 11.82
CA LEU A 287 4.28 30.52 11.06
C LEU A 287 5.36 30.20 10.00
N ARG A 288 5.79 31.20 9.24
CA ARG A 288 6.90 31.06 8.28
C ARG A 288 8.19 30.61 8.98
N THR A 289 8.49 31.16 10.15
CA THR A 289 9.66 30.75 10.94
C THR A 289 9.56 29.28 11.37
N ILE A 290 8.40 28.82 11.80
CA ILE A 290 8.14 27.41 12.13
C ILE A 290 8.33 26.54 10.89
N MET A 291 7.77 26.93 9.75
CA MET A 291 7.89 26.20 8.49
C MET A 291 9.36 26.07 8.06
N LEU A 292 10.14 27.12 8.19
CA LEU A 292 11.57 27.10 7.87
C LEU A 292 12.36 26.19 8.82
N ASN A 293 12.14 26.31 10.14
CA ASN A 293 12.87 25.55 11.15
C ASN A 293 12.59 24.05 11.11
N GLU A 294 11.34 23.68 10.81
CA GLU A 294 10.90 22.29 10.78
C GLU A 294 10.88 21.70 9.35
N CYS A 295 11.37 22.45 8.38
CA CYS A 295 11.42 22.07 6.97
C CYS A 295 10.02 21.64 6.46
N LEU A 296 9.01 22.50 6.62
CA LEU A 296 7.63 22.23 6.22
C LEU A 296 7.30 22.96 4.90
N PRO A 297 6.88 22.24 3.84
CA PRO A 297 6.68 22.82 2.51
C PRO A 297 5.40 23.65 2.41
N VAL A 298 4.37 23.26 3.14
CA VAL A 298 3.05 23.88 3.04
C VAL A 298 2.35 23.90 4.39
N ALA A 299 1.60 24.96 4.65
CA ALA A 299 0.66 25.08 5.76
C ALA A 299 -0.71 25.52 5.22
N VAL A 300 -1.76 24.95 5.77
CA VAL A 300 -3.14 25.35 5.54
C VAL A 300 -3.67 25.95 6.83
N GLN A 301 -4.16 27.18 6.78
CA GLN A 301 -4.61 27.88 7.98
C GLN A 301 -6.00 28.50 7.80
N TRP A 302 -6.69 28.68 8.92
CA TRP A 302 -7.94 29.43 9.02
C TRP A 302 -8.11 30.01 10.43
N VAL A 303 -8.98 30.98 10.55
CA VAL A 303 -9.34 31.61 11.84
C VAL A 303 -10.78 31.29 12.17
N GLU A 304 -11.04 30.74 13.33
CA GLU A 304 -12.37 30.41 13.85
C GLU A 304 -12.40 30.66 15.35
N GLU A 305 -13.48 31.25 15.86
CA GLU A 305 -13.66 31.56 17.29
C GLU A 305 -12.46 32.26 17.96
N GLY A 306 -11.78 33.19 17.24
CA GLY A 306 -10.62 33.91 17.75
C GLY A 306 -9.35 33.05 17.93
N LYS A 307 -9.30 31.88 17.33
CA LYS A 307 -8.12 31.01 17.25
C LYS A 307 -7.70 30.81 15.81
N ARG A 308 -6.40 30.74 15.58
CA ARG A 308 -5.83 30.38 14.29
C ARG A 308 -5.48 28.90 14.30
N TYR A 309 -6.07 28.16 13.42
CA TYR A 309 -5.81 26.74 13.19
C TYR A 309 -4.84 26.59 12.02
N VAL A 310 -3.85 25.75 12.18
CA VAL A 310 -2.84 25.48 11.15
C VAL A 310 -2.66 23.98 11.04
N LEU A 311 -2.79 23.46 9.83
CA LEU A 311 -2.53 22.07 9.48
C LEU A 311 -1.34 22.01 8.53
N PHE A 312 -0.39 21.14 8.82
CA PHE A 312 0.71 20.80 7.91
C PHE A 312 0.46 19.40 7.35
N PRO A 313 0.11 19.28 6.05
CA PRO A 313 -0.18 18.00 5.40
C PRO A 313 1.11 17.25 5.07
N ILE A 314 1.83 16.83 6.08
CA ILE A 314 3.09 16.08 5.99
C ILE A 314 2.97 14.76 6.74
N SER A 315 3.90 13.84 6.49
CA SER A 315 3.94 12.51 7.10
C SER A 315 5.16 12.43 8.00
N LYS A 316 4.95 12.53 9.32
CA LYS A 316 6.03 12.47 10.33
C LYS A 316 5.78 11.35 11.33
N GLU A 317 6.87 10.71 11.79
CA GLU A 317 6.81 9.66 12.80
C GLU A 317 6.28 10.18 14.14
N ARG A 318 5.67 9.27 14.91
CA ARG A 318 5.09 9.55 16.23
C ARG A 318 6.03 10.34 17.17
N ALA A 319 7.30 9.96 17.23
CA ALA A 319 8.28 10.61 18.10
C ALA A 319 8.49 12.09 17.71
N PHE A 320 8.55 12.38 16.41
CA PHE A 320 8.65 13.73 15.89
C PHE A 320 7.40 14.56 16.23
N VAL A 321 6.20 14.01 16.00
CA VAL A 321 4.94 14.71 16.30
C VAL A 321 4.85 15.08 17.78
N LYS A 322 5.20 14.16 18.68
CA LYS A 322 5.20 14.43 20.11
C LYS A 322 6.18 15.57 20.47
N LYS A 323 7.41 15.54 19.93
CA LYS A 323 8.43 16.58 20.12
C LYS A 323 7.93 17.93 19.58
N PHE A 324 7.33 17.94 18.40
CA PHE A 324 6.75 19.12 17.76
C PHE A 324 5.65 19.75 18.62
N LEU A 325 4.63 18.96 19.01
CA LEU A 325 3.52 19.45 19.86
C LEU A 325 3.99 20.00 21.19
N HIS A 326 5.03 19.40 21.77
CA HIS A 326 5.66 19.87 22.99
C HIS A 326 6.42 21.18 22.79
N ALA A 327 7.27 21.26 21.74
CA ALA A 327 8.07 22.45 21.41
C ALA A 327 7.23 23.69 21.16
N TYR A 328 6.07 23.51 20.50
CA TYR A 328 5.14 24.59 20.20
C TYR A 328 3.96 24.70 21.20
N GLN A 329 4.11 24.12 22.38
CA GLN A 329 3.20 24.24 23.53
C GLN A 329 1.73 23.85 23.24
N GLN A 330 1.51 22.88 22.35
CA GLN A 330 0.19 22.41 21.95
C GLN A 330 -0.41 21.44 22.96
N LYS A 331 -0.62 21.88 24.20
CA LYS A 331 -1.06 21.03 25.34
C LYS A 331 -2.31 20.20 25.05
N SER A 332 -3.32 20.79 24.41
CA SER A 332 -4.58 20.09 24.10
C SER A 332 -4.38 18.95 23.09
N LEU A 333 -3.69 19.23 22.00
CA LEU A 333 -3.36 18.24 20.97
C LEU A 333 -2.41 17.16 21.50
N LEU A 334 -1.43 17.56 22.31
CA LEU A 334 -0.50 16.62 22.96
C LEU A 334 -1.21 15.65 23.89
N ASN A 335 -2.12 16.13 24.73
CA ASN A 335 -2.90 15.28 25.63
C ASN A 335 -3.78 14.29 24.86
N GLN A 336 -4.41 14.71 23.78
CA GLN A 336 -5.15 13.80 22.89
C GLN A 336 -4.21 12.76 22.27
N PHE A 337 -3.06 13.19 21.76
CA PHE A 337 -2.07 12.34 21.12
C PHE A 337 -1.50 11.29 22.07
N GLU A 338 -1.21 11.65 23.30
CA GLU A 338 -0.72 10.72 24.33
C GLU A 338 -1.77 9.67 24.74
N ARG A 339 -3.04 10.06 24.82
CA ARG A 339 -4.13 9.19 25.24
C ARG A 339 -4.65 8.28 24.14
N LEU A 340 -4.75 8.79 22.90
CA LEU A 340 -5.46 8.14 21.79
C LEU A 340 -4.52 7.66 20.68
N ASP A 341 -3.23 8.02 20.74
CA ASP A 341 -2.25 7.81 19.70
C ASP A 341 -2.58 8.55 18.37
N HIS A 342 -3.37 9.57 18.46
CA HIS A 342 -3.74 10.52 17.40
C HIS A 342 -4.49 11.70 18.03
N PHE A 343 -4.65 12.77 17.25
CA PHE A 343 -5.54 13.86 17.60
C PHE A 343 -6.56 14.10 16.48
N TRP A 344 -7.64 14.74 16.83
CA TRP A 344 -8.65 15.23 15.91
C TRP A 344 -8.55 16.74 15.82
N PHE A 345 -8.72 17.25 14.61
CA PHE A 345 -8.59 18.66 14.27
C PHE A 345 -9.84 19.09 13.52
N ASN A 346 -10.54 20.12 14.06
CA ASN A 346 -11.75 20.63 13.47
C ASN A 346 -11.44 21.41 12.17
N LEU A 347 -12.27 21.22 11.17
CA LEU A 347 -12.20 22.00 9.93
C LEU A 347 -13.17 23.17 10.00
N PRO A 348 -12.92 24.27 9.28
CA PRO A 348 -13.77 25.44 9.29
C PRO A 348 -15.14 25.14 8.67
N HIS A 349 -16.16 25.82 9.17
CA HIS A 349 -17.49 25.75 8.60
C HIS A 349 -17.62 26.53 7.29
N GLU A 350 -16.81 27.58 7.10
CA GLU A 350 -16.83 28.42 5.91
C GLU A 350 -15.55 28.25 5.08
N PRO A 351 -15.68 27.82 3.80
CA PRO A 351 -14.54 27.58 2.93
C PRO A 351 -13.69 28.83 2.64
N ASN A 352 -14.32 30.02 2.63
CA ASN A 352 -13.68 31.27 2.23
C ASN A 352 -12.65 31.81 3.24
N SER A 353 -12.50 31.20 4.40
CA SER A 353 -11.56 31.62 5.45
C SER A 353 -10.22 30.87 5.40
N ILE A 354 -10.01 29.96 4.44
CA ILE A 354 -8.82 29.11 4.38
C ILE A 354 -7.75 29.76 3.53
N GLU A 355 -6.56 29.89 4.10
CA GLU A 355 -5.36 30.37 3.43
C GLU A 355 -4.31 29.26 3.32
N ILE A 356 -3.64 29.19 2.17
CA ILE A 356 -2.52 28.28 1.95
C ILE A 356 -1.23 29.10 1.97
N ILE A 357 -0.27 28.67 2.77
CA ILE A 357 1.07 29.27 2.86
C ILE A 357 2.06 28.26 2.32
N LEU A 358 2.77 28.66 1.27
CA LEU A 358 3.86 27.87 0.67
C LEU A 358 5.20 28.35 1.22
N ASN A 359 6.12 27.40 1.39
CA ASN A 359 7.50 27.69 1.68
C ASN A 359 8.28 27.71 0.36
N ASP A 360 8.84 28.85 -0.03
CA ASP A 360 9.55 29.08 -1.30
C ASP A 360 10.89 28.32 -1.43
N LYS A 361 11.30 27.61 -0.38
CA LYS A 361 12.49 26.75 -0.44
C LYS A 361 12.08 25.32 -0.72
N GLU A 362 12.72 24.69 -1.71
CA GLU A 362 12.66 23.25 -1.90
C GLU A 362 12.98 22.56 -0.58
N VAL A 363 12.01 21.85 -0.07
CA VAL A 363 12.14 21.13 1.19
C VAL A 363 11.92 19.66 0.91
N ASP A 364 12.94 18.89 1.15
CA ASP A 364 12.93 17.42 1.07
C ASP A 364 12.12 16.87 2.26
N SER A 365 10.80 16.88 2.14
CA SER A 365 9.91 16.43 3.21
C SER A 365 8.84 15.47 2.70
N CYS A 366 8.60 14.42 3.48
CA CYS A 366 7.49 13.50 3.27
C CYS A 366 6.16 14.25 3.33
N PHE A 367 5.52 14.40 2.18
CA PHE A 367 4.28 15.13 2.00
C PHE A 367 3.08 14.19 2.09
N SER A 368 2.05 14.59 2.80
CA SER A 368 0.80 13.83 2.87
C SER A 368 -0.22 14.37 1.87
N ARG A 369 -0.10 13.95 0.62
CA ARG A 369 -0.99 14.33 -0.46
C ARG A 369 -2.49 14.20 -0.13
N PRO A 370 -2.98 13.11 0.48
CA PRO A 370 -4.39 12.98 0.82
C PRO A 370 -4.89 13.95 1.87
N HIS A 371 -4.05 14.36 2.83
CA HIS A 371 -4.44 15.39 3.79
C HIS A 371 -4.70 16.71 3.09
N PHE A 372 -3.87 17.04 2.12
CA PHE A 372 -4.04 18.24 1.34
C PHE A 372 -5.18 18.13 0.32
N GLU A 373 -5.30 17.02 -0.41
CA GLU A 373 -6.42 16.80 -1.34
C GLU A 373 -7.78 16.87 -0.64
N ALA A 374 -7.87 16.37 0.61
CA ALA A 374 -9.08 16.53 1.40
C ALA A 374 -9.34 17.99 1.76
N MET A 375 -8.31 18.75 2.12
CA MET A 375 -8.42 20.18 2.38
C MET A 375 -8.84 20.93 1.11
N CYS A 376 -8.22 20.64 -0.04
CA CYS A 376 -8.58 21.25 -1.32
C CYS A 376 -10.01 20.92 -1.76
N LYS A 377 -10.50 19.70 -1.52
CA LYS A 377 -11.89 19.33 -1.79
C LYS A 377 -12.90 20.10 -0.95
N ILE A 378 -12.57 20.35 0.31
CA ILE A 378 -13.44 21.12 1.22
C ILE A 378 -13.55 22.59 0.78
N VAL A 379 -12.47 23.15 0.23
CA VAL A 379 -12.40 24.55 -0.19
C VAL A 379 -12.56 24.77 -1.68
N GLU A 380 -12.83 23.71 -2.46
CA GLU A 380 -12.93 23.76 -3.92
C GLU A 380 -11.68 24.32 -4.63
N LEU A 381 -10.51 24.23 -4.00
CA LEU A 381 -9.23 24.72 -4.53
C LEU A 381 -8.57 23.71 -5.48
N HIS A 382 -9.31 23.16 -6.45
CA HIS A 382 -8.79 22.18 -7.41
C HIS A 382 -7.58 22.68 -8.22
N HIS A 383 -7.48 23.96 -8.49
CA HIS A 383 -6.41 24.58 -9.28
C HIS A 383 -5.04 24.56 -8.57
N VAL A 384 -4.99 24.39 -7.25
CA VAL A 384 -3.73 24.29 -6.51
C VAL A 384 -3.10 22.88 -6.61
N ILE A 385 -3.91 21.90 -6.98
CA ILE A 385 -3.46 20.48 -7.12
C ILE A 385 -2.56 20.28 -8.34
N GLU A 386 -2.64 21.13 -9.35
CA GLU A 386 -1.87 21.02 -10.60
C GLU A 386 -0.50 21.73 -10.56
N SER A 387 -0.15 22.41 -9.48
CA SER A 387 1.14 23.10 -9.36
C SER A 387 2.28 22.16 -8.98
N GLU A 388 3.51 22.45 -9.44
CA GLU A 388 4.74 21.65 -9.30
C GLU A 388 5.15 21.30 -7.85
N VAL A 389 4.47 21.82 -6.86
CA VAL A 389 4.70 21.58 -5.42
C VAL A 389 4.42 20.12 -4.98
N TRP A 390 3.90 19.30 -5.90
CA TRP A 390 3.30 17.97 -5.62
C TRP A 390 4.18 16.76 -5.87
N MET A 391 5.45 16.93 -6.11
CA MET A 391 6.38 15.85 -6.45
C MET A 391 6.94 15.09 -5.24
N GLY A 392 6.12 14.75 -4.29
CA GLY A 392 6.50 13.92 -3.14
C GLY A 392 5.85 12.54 -3.13
N ASN A 393 6.64 11.52 -2.87
CA ASN A 393 6.41 10.09 -3.10
C ASN A 393 5.55 9.34 -2.06
N GLU A 394 4.64 9.94 -1.31
CA GLU A 394 3.83 9.21 -0.35
C GLU A 394 2.35 9.54 -0.46
N SER A 395 1.54 8.54 -0.78
CA SER A 395 0.08 8.61 -0.83
C SER A 395 -0.57 7.86 0.34
N PRO A 396 -0.83 8.50 1.47
CA PRO A 396 -1.64 7.92 2.53
C PRO A 396 -3.07 8.45 2.48
N MET A 397 -4.05 7.58 2.72
CA MET A 397 -5.48 7.95 2.69
C MET A 397 -5.90 8.69 3.95
N LEU A 398 -6.60 9.79 3.76
CA LEU A 398 -7.27 10.55 4.80
C LEU A 398 -8.59 9.90 5.20
N ARG A 399 -8.91 9.97 6.48
CA ARG A 399 -10.23 9.66 6.99
C ARG A 399 -10.91 10.96 7.42
N VAL A 400 -11.70 11.54 6.53
CA VAL A 400 -12.64 12.59 6.91
C VAL A 400 -13.83 11.91 7.58
N VAL A 401 -14.14 12.27 8.79
CA VAL A 401 -15.33 11.79 9.51
C VAL A 401 -16.29 12.96 9.60
N VAL A 402 -17.41 12.83 8.90
CA VAL A 402 -18.56 13.71 9.10
C VAL A 402 -19.26 13.22 10.37
N ILE A 403 -19.41 14.08 11.35
CA ILE A 403 -20.19 13.80 12.54
C ILE A 403 -21.55 14.46 12.32
N GLU A 404 -22.57 13.61 12.06
CA GLU A 404 -23.98 14.02 12.06
C GLU A 404 -24.48 14.29 13.47
#